data_85d963f64eea0f445af91b0929e5ce32
#
_entry.id   85d963f64eea0f445af91b0929e5ce32
#
_cell.length_a   1.000
_cell.length_b   1.000
_cell.length_c   1.000
_cell.angle_alpha   90.00
_cell.angle_beta   90.00
_cell.angle_gamma   90.00
#
_symmetry.space_group_name_H-M   'P 1'
#
loop_
_entity.id
_entity.type
_entity.pdbx_description
1 polymer ?
#
loop_
_entity_poly.entity_id
_entity_poly.type
_entity_poly.pdbx_seq_one_letter_code
_entity_poly.pdbx_strand_id
1 'polypeptide(L)'
;SWGYYTGGSVAFAEIPNFSQTYSSLQYTLAEVLTEVIYPTGGKSRFEYELNNYSKVVAPSLMSLTDKSGTAGGLRIRRITNLDNEDNVLGAKQYYYSNTRDRFGKSSGILKSLPVNEMVYTLKDGDKEPDPKNAISLYLKSKGGFFPSVTNLNTPDVGYSCVIEEAFDKDNKSQGYIVRHYSNYNEDIYGNTHYDELAFY
;
A
#
# COMPACT_ATOMS: atom_id res chain seq x y z
N SER A 1 10.44 3.54 -6.21
CA SER A 1 9.70 4.17 -5.11
C SER A 1 8.22 4.02 -5.35
N TRP A 2 7.42 4.02 -4.29
CA TRP A 2 5.96 3.93 -4.36
C TRP A 2 5.28 5.25 -4.75
N GLY A 3 6.05 6.31 -5.03
CA GLY A 3 5.53 7.64 -5.35
C GLY A 3 5.08 8.46 -4.14
N TYR A 4 5.19 7.93 -2.93
CA TYR A 4 4.85 8.64 -1.70
C TYR A 4 6.08 9.30 -1.08
N TYR A 5 5.85 10.39 -0.32
CA TYR A 5 6.90 11.08 0.39
C TYR A 5 7.55 10.17 1.44
N THR A 6 8.88 10.03 1.40
CA THR A 6 9.64 9.12 2.26
C THR A 6 10.55 9.85 3.25
N GLY A 7 10.58 11.18 3.19
CA GLY A 7 11.44 12.02 4.06
C GLY A 7 12.92 12.04 3.67
N GLY A 8 13.33 11.29 2.66
CA GLY A 8 14.72 11.24 2.22
C GLY A 8 15.04 12.34 1.21
N SER A 9 16.20 12.96 1.34
CA SER A 9 16.82 13.75 0.28
C SER A 9 17.79 12.86 -0.49
N VAL A 10 17.69 12.87 -1.82
CA VAL A 10 18.68 12.20 -2.68
C VAL A 10 19.78 13.23 -2.97
N ALA A 11 20.96 13.04 -2.41
CA ALA A 11 22.13 13.80 -2.84
C ALA A 11 22.53 13.34 -4.24
N PHE A 12 22.61 14.25 -5.20
CA PHE A 12 22.94 13.96 -6.60
C PHE A 12 24.35 13.36 -6.81
N ALA A 13 25.17 13.31 -5.77
CA ALA A 13 26.58 12.87 -5.85
C ALA A 13 26.81 11.41 -5.47
N GLU A 14 25.80 10.70 -4.95
CA GLU A 14 25.94 9.31 -4.51
C GLU A 14 24.98 8.41 -5.28
N ILE A 15 25.39 7.16 -5.51
CA ILE A 15 24.50 6.13 -6.02
C ILE A 15 23.28 6.06 -5.09
N PRO A 16 22.06 6.26 -5.58
CA PRO A 16 20.88 6.31 -4.72
C PRO A 16 20.83 5.06 -3.86
N ASN A 17 20.85 5.25 -2.54
CA ASN A 17 20.68 4.12 -1.63
C ASN A 17 19.23 3.63 -1.72
N PHE A 18 19.02 2.50 -2.40
CA PHE A 18 17.69 1.91 -2.60
C PHE A 18 16.97 1.58 -1.30
N SER A 19 17.67 1.53 -0.17
CA SER A 19 17.07 1.34 1.16
C SER A 19 16.16 2.51 1.58
N GLN A 20 16.31 3.70 0.97
CA GLN A 20 15.46 4.87 1.25
C GLN A 20 14.12 4.88 0.49
N THR A 21 13.84 3.84 -0.27
CA THR A 21 12.56 3.73 -1.02
C THR A 21 11.43 3.10 -0.21
N TYR A 22 11.67 2.75 1.05
CA TYR A 22 10.64 2.20 1.94
C TYR A 22 9.65 3.28 2.35
N SER A 23 8.36 2.93 2.32
CA SER A 23 7.30 3.81 2.82
C SER A 23 7.45 3.97 4.33
N SER A 24 7.48 5.21 4.79
CA SER A 24 7.44 5.55 6.21
C SER A 24 6.06 6.10 6.56
N LEU A 25 5.42 5.55 7.59
CA LEU A 25 4.11 6.01 8.04
C LEU A 25 4.12 7.52 8.36
N GLN A 26 5.15 7.98 9.06
CA GLN A 26 5.29 9.39 9.45
C GLN A 26 5.27 10.34 8.26
N TYR A 27 6.01 10.01 7.21
CA TYR A 27 6.09 10.87 6.03
C TYR A 27 4.91 10.70 5.08
N THR A 28 4.34 9.50 5.01
CA THR A 28 3.15 9.25 4.19
C THR A 28 1.89 9.89 4.78
N LEU A 29 1.87 10.17 6.09
CA LEU A 29 0.80 10.89 6.78
C LEU A 29 0.84 12.42 6.56
N ALA A 30 1.90 12.97 5.94
CA ALA A 30 1.97 14.40 5.65
C ALA A 30 0.76 14.83 4.80
N GLU A 31 0.08 15.89 5.26
CA GLU A 31 -1.09 16.49 4.58
C GLU A 31 -2.32 15.57 4.45
N VAL A 32 -2.39 14.47 5.22
CA VAL A 32 -3.56 13.58 5.22
C VAL A 32 -4.61 14.09 6.20
N LEU A 33 -5.88 14.00 5.81
CA LEU A 33 -7.02 14.35 6.64
C LEU A 33 -7.12 13.39 7.85
N THR A 34 -6.87 13.90 9.05
CA THR A 34 -6.89 13.10 10.29
C THR A 34 -8.12 13.35 11.15
N GLU A 35 -8.82 14.45 10.93
CA GLU A 35 -10.02 14.80 11.68
C GLU A 35 -10.99 15.61 10.84
N VAL A 36 -12.28 15.35 11.03
CA VAL A 36 -13.39 16.15 10.49
C VAL A 36 -14.23 16.66 11.65
N ILE A 37 -14.49 17.97 11.68
CA ILE A 37 -15.39 18.61 12.64
C ILE A 37 -16.67 18.95 11.90
N TYR A 38 -17.81 18.44 12.41
CA TYR A 38 -19.10 18.69 11.83
C TYR A 38 -19.73 20.00 12.34
N PRO A 39 -20.63 20.66 11.58
CA PRO A 39 -21.29 21.87 12.02
C PRO A 39 -22.09 21.70 13.32
N THR A 40 -22.47 20.46 13.66
CA THR A 40 -23.16 20.10 14.91
C THR A 40 -22.22 19.99 16.11
N GLY A 41 -20.91 20.21 15.93
CA GLY A 41 -19.88 20.13 16.97
C GLY A 41 -19.25 18.75 17.16
N GLY A 42 -19.87 17.67 16.66
CA GLY A 42 -19.28 16.34 16.71
C GLY A 42 -18.06 16.21 15.79
N LYS A 43 -17.21 15.23 16.04
CA LYS A 43 -15.97 15.01 15.32
C LYS A 43 -15.80 13.56 14.90
N SER A 44 -15.11 13.33 13.77
CA SER A 44 -14.60 12.01 13.38
C SER A 44 -13.09 12.08 13.23
N ARG A 45 -12.37 11.24 13.96
CA ARG A 45 -10.91 11.13 13.93
C ARG A 45 -10.50 9.85 13.21
N PHE A 46 -9.54 9.97 12.29
CA PHE A 46 -9.07 8.89 11.43
C PHE A 46 -7.65 8.49 11.82
N GLU A 47 -7.45 7.21 12.07
CA GLU A 47 -6.13 6.60 12.25
C GLU A 47 -5.80 5.78 11.02
N TYR A 48 -4.58 5.92 10.54
CA TYR A 48 -4.08 5.24 9.36
C TYR A 48 -2.93 4.30 9.68
N GLU A 49 -2.71 3.37 8.79
CA GLU A 49 -1.52 2.53 8.75
C GLU A 49 -1.06 2.33 7.30
N LEU A 50 0.19 1.90 7.10
CA LEU A 50 0.68 1.57 5.76
C LEU A 50 -0.04 0.35 5.22
N ASN A 51 -0.23 0.31 3.89
CA ASN A 51 -0.66 -0.89 3.22
C ASN A 51 0.35 -2.03 3.45
N ASN A 52 -0.14 -3.24 3.68
CA ASN A 52 0.68 -4.43 3.71
C ASN A 52 0.08 -5.52 2.81
N TYR A 53 0.91 -6.46 2.44
CA TYR A 53 0.53 -7.59 1.59
C TYR A 53 1.20 -8.88 2.08
N SER A 54 0.63 -10.01 1.70
CA SER A 54 1.18 -11.34 1.98
C SER A 54 1.51 -12.12 0.71
N LYS A 55 1.03 -11.63 -0.44
CA LYS A 55 1.29 -12.22 -1.76
C LYS A 55 1.61 -11.14 -2.77
N VAL A 56 2.34 -11.51 -3.81
CA VAL A 56 2.69 -10.66 -4.95
C VAL A 56 2.35 -11.39 -6.23
N VAL A 57 1.73 -10.68 -7.17
CA VAL A 57 1.52 -11.21 -8.52
C VAL A 57 2.87 -11.30 -9.23
N ALA A 58 3.19 -12.47 -9.76
CA ALA A 58 4.43 -12.67 -10.51
C ALA A 58 4.46 -11.79 -11.78
N PRO A 59 5.66 -11.40 -12.27
CA PRO A 59 5.78 -10.55 -13.45
C PRO A 59 5.10 -11.12 -14.71
N SER A 60 4.96 -12.44 -14.79
CA SER A 60 4.25 -13.12 -15.87
C SER A 60 2.73 -13.05 -15.77
N LEU A 61 2.19 -12.51 -14.65
CA LEU A 61 0.75 -12.55 -14.30
C LEU A 61 0.16 -13.96 -14.20
N MET A 62 1.01 -14.99 -14.10
CA MET A 62 0.58 -16.38 -14.15
C MET A 62 0.60 -17.10 -12.81
N SER A 63 1.08 -16.44 -11.74
CA SER A 63 1.11 -17.05 -10.42
C SER A 63 1.17 -16.01 -9.31
N LEU A 64 0.75 -16.41 -8.12
CA LEU A 64 0.93 -15.65 -6.89
C LEU A 64 2.14 -16.19 -6.14
N THR A 65 3.02 -15.30 -5.72
CA THR A 65 4.18 -15.66 -4.90
C THR A 65 3.94 -15.22 -3.46
N ASP A 66 4.16 -16.13 -2.50
CA ASP A 66 4.13 -15.81 -1.09
C ASP A 66 5.31 -14.88 -0.75
N LYS A 67 5.00 -13.62 -0.51
CA LYS A 67 5.96 -12.59 -0.14
C LYS A 67 5.24 -11.52 0.65
N SER A 68 5.60 -11.38 1.90
CA SER A 68 5.01 -10.36 2.78
C SER A 68 5.84 -9.09 2.79
N GLY A 69 5.16 -7.96 2.95
CA GLY A 69 5.83 -6.66 3.08
C GLY A 69 4.84 -5.51 3.24
N THR A 70 5.39 -4.31 3.35
CA THR A 70 4.63 -3.07 3.32
C THR A 70 4.71 -2.45 1.93
N ALA A 71 3.59 -1.90 1.47
CA ALA A 71 3.48 -1.15 0.23
C ALA A 71 3.31 0.35 0.53
N GLY A 72 3.44 1.16 -0.50
CA GLY A 72 3.12 2.58 -0.44
C GLY A 72 1.63 2.82 -0.23
N GLY A 73 1.32 4.05 0.23
CA GLY A 73 -0.04 4.47 0.52
C GLY A 73 -0.52 4.09 1.91
N LEU A 74 -1.68 4.63 2.23
CA LEU A 74 -2.32 4.49 3.54
C LEU A 74 -3.63 3.74 3.41
N ARG A 75 -3.98 3.04 4.48
CA ARG A 75 -5.33 2.50 4.69
C ARG A 75 -5.83 2.92 6.06
N ILE A 76 -7.14 3.00 6.20
CA ILE A 76 -7.77 3.34 7.47
C ILE A 76 -7.60 2.17 8.44
N ARG A 77 -7.06 2.44 9.60
CA ARG A 77 -6.96 1.50 10.71
C ARG A 77 -8.16 1.61 11.64
N ARG A 78 -8.54 2.86 11.99
CA ARG A 78 -9.62 3.13 12.95
C ARG A 78 -10.28 4.45 12.64
N ILE A 79 -11.59 4.51 12.85
CA ILE A 79 -12.38 5.73 12.84
C ILE A 79 -13.01 5.86 14.22
N THR A 80 -12.76 6.98 14.91
CA THR A 80 -13.34 7.26 16.23
C THR A 80 -14.29 8.46 16.12
N ASN A 81 -15.53 8.29 16.54
CA ASN A 81 -16.50 9.36 16.62
C ASN A 81 -16.52 9.96 18.03
N LEU A 82 -16.51 11.28 18.09
CA LEU A 82 -16.46 12.04 19.32
C LEU A 82 -17.61 13.08 19.34
N ASP A 83 -18.04 13.45 20.52
CA ASP A 83 -18.93 14.59 20.70
C ASP A 83 -18.17 15.92 20.66
N ASN A 84 -18.88 17.01 20.96
CA ASN A 84 -18.30 18.38 21.02
C ASN A 84 -17.33 18.62 22.19
N GLU A 85 -17.34 17.73 23.19
CA GLU A 85 -16.45 17.78 24.37
C GLU A 85 -15.30 16.78 24.28
N ASP A 86 -15.09 16.18 23.10
CA ASP A 86 -14.09 15.13 22.83
C ASP A 86 -14.34 13.80 23.57
N ASN A 87 -15.56 13.54 24.07
CA ASN A 87 -15.90 12.23 24.60
C ASN A 87 -16.13 11.24 23.45
N VAL A 88 -15.62 10.02 23.60
CA VAL A 88 -15.81 8.96 22.60
C VAL A 88 -17.25 8.50 22.61
N LEU A 89 -17.90 8.56 21.44
CA LEU A 89 -19.24 8.02 21.22
C LEU A 89 -19.19 6.57 20.74
N GLY A 90 -18.13 6.20 20.03
CA GLY A 90 -17.90 4.88 19.48
C GLY A 90 -16.81 4.89 18.44
N ALA A 91 -16.41 3.72 17.98
CA ALA A 91 -15.36 3.58 16.99
C ALA A 91 -15.60 2.39 16.05
N LYS A 92 -14.93 2.42 14.90
CA LYS A 92 -14.80 1.31 13.97
C LYS A 92 -13.33 0.98 13.80
N GLN A 93 -12.99 -0.29 13.96
CA GLN A 93 -11.64 -0.84 13.74
C GLN A 93 -11.66 -1.70 12.49
N TYR A 94 -10.63 -1.55 11.64
CA TYR A 94 -10.49 -2.33 10.42
C TYR A 94 -9.31 -3.29 10.51
N TYR A 95 -9.55 -4.54 10.11
CA TYR A 95 -8.53 -5.58 10.00
C TYR A 95 -8.49 -6.07 8.56
N TYR A 96 -7.30 -6.10 7.99
CA TYR A 96 -7.06 -6.46 6.59
C TYR A 96 -6.46 -7.87 6.50
N SER A 97 -7.10 -8.79 7.19
CA SER A 97 -6.73 -10.19 7.32
C SER A 97 -7.99 -11.04 7.43
N ASN A 98 -7.85 -12.37 7.37
CA ASN A 98 -8.96 -13.29 7.57
C ASN A 98 -9.34 -13.46 9.06
N THR A 99 -8.66 -12.78 9.96
CA THR A 99 -8.88 -12.83 11.41
C THR A 99 -8.89 -11.42 11.99
N ARG A 100 -9.52 -11.25 13.16
CA ARG A 100 -9.48 -9.98 13.92
C ARG A 100 -8.12 -9.79 14.62
N ASP A 101 -7.07 -10.10 13.92
CA ASP A 101 -5.70 -9.93 14.39
C ASP A 101 -4.98 -8.91 13.50
N ARG A 102 -4.59 -7.80 14.10
CA ARG A 102 -3.86 -6.72 13.41
C ARG A 102 -2.50 -7.17 12.88
N PHE A 103 -1.89 -8.14 13.54
CA PHE A 103 -0.58 -8.69 13.19
C PHE A 103 -0.68 -10.02 12.44
N GLY A 104 -1.91 -10.46 12.17
CA GLY A 104 -2.17 -11.66 11.37
C GLY A 104 -1.69 -11.51 9.92
N LYS A 105 -1.65 -12.65 9.22
CA LYS A 105 -1.29 -12.66 7.79
C LYS A 105 -2.27 -11.77 7.02
N SER A 106 -1.74 -10.80 6.29
CA SER A 106 -2.55 -9.89 5.46
C SER A 106 -3.33 -10.65 4.39
N SER A 107 -4.54 -10.21 4.11
CA SER A 107 -5.31 -10.62 2.92
C SER A 107 -4.90 -9.85 1.67
N GLY A 108 -3.94 -8.95 1.80
CA GLY A 108 -3.45 -8.10 0.72
C GLY A 108 -2.63 -8.85 -0.31
N ILE A 109 -2.91 -8.57 -1.58
CA ILE A 109 -2.16 -9.03 -2.73
C ILE A 109 -1.61 -7.81 -3.45
N LEU A 110 -0.29 -7.76 -3.61
CA LEU A 110 0.39 -6.70 -4.33
C LEU A 110 0.42 -7.02 -5.82
N LYS A 111 -0.06 -6.10 -6.64
CA LYS A 111 -0.10 -6.25 -8.09
C LYS A 111 1.28 -6.34 -8.71
N SER A 112 2.20 -5.47 -8.29
CA SER A 112 3.58 -5.49 -8.76
C SER A 112 4.50 -4.78 -7.78
N LEU A 113 5.74 -5.23 -7.69
CA LEU A 113 6.78 -4.51 -6.96
C LEU A 113 7.27 -3.32 -7.80
N PRO A 114 7.57 -2.17 -7.18
CA PRO A 114 8.26 -1.10 -7.89
C PRO A 114 9.62 -1.59 -8.37
N VAL A 115 9.88 -1.40 -9.65
CA VAL A 115 11.18 -1.74 -10.26
C VAL A 115 11.95 -0.45 -10.48
N ASN A 116 13.15 -0.41 -9.94
CA ASN A 116 14.11 0.67 -10.18
C ASN A 116 15.24 0.12 -11.06
N GLU A 117 15.49 0.78 -12.16
CA GLU A 117 16.53 0.43 -13.11
C GLU A 117 17.54 1.58 -13.19
N MET A 118 18.82 1.30 -12.99
CA MET A 118 19.86 2.26 -13.29
C MET A 118 20.17 2.23 -14.77
N VAL A 119 20.03 3.38 -15.40
CA VAL A 119 20.41 3.55 -16.82
C VAL A 119 21.62 4.49 -16.88
N TYR A 120 22.63 4.07 -17.57
CA TYR A 120 23.84 4.84 -17.77
C TYR A 120 24.28 4.82 -19.23
N THR A 121 24.87 5.92 -19.65
CA THR A 121 25.43 6.06 -20.99
C THR A 121 26.95 5.90 -20.90
N LEU A 122 27.49 5.00 -21.67
CA LEU A 122 28.93 4.73 -21.72
C LEU A 122 29.63 5.69 -22.69
N LYS A 123 30.92 5.89 -22.50
CA LYS A 123 31.78 6.48 -23.51
C LYS A 123 31.85 5.56 -24.72
N ASP A 124 31.93 6.16 -25.88
CA ASP A 124 32.14 5.43 -27.13
C ASP A 124 33.46 4.65 -27.04
N GLY A 125 33.40 3.35 -27.23
CA GLY A 125 34.54 2.44 -27.15
C GLY A 125 34.64 1.58 -25.88
N ASP A 126 33.83 1.84 -24.84
CA ASP A 126 33.77 0.96 -23.66
C ASP A 126 33.00 -0.32 -23.95
N LYS A 127 33.64 -1.47 -23.74
CA LYS A 127 33.03 -2.78 -24.07
C LYS A 127 32.19 -3.35 -22.96
N GLU A 128 32.39 -2.90 -21.72
CA GLU A 128 31.64 -3.39 -20.55
C GLU A 128 31.00 -2.24 -19.77
N PRO A 129 29.77 -2.42 -19.32
CA PRO A 129 29.07 -1.42 -18.55
C PRO A 129 29.65 -1.31 -17.13
N ASP A 130 30.44 -0.27 -16.90
CA ASP A 130 30.91 0.11 -15.56
C ASP A 130 30.31 1.47 -15.19
N PRO A 131 29.52 1.58 -14.12
CA PRO A 131 28.97 2.87 -13.67
C PRO A 131 30.02 3.95 -13.41
N LYS A 132 31.28 3.57 -13.12
CA LYS A 132 32.40 4.51 -12.91
C LYS A 132 32.84 5.20 -14.19
N ASN A 133 32.58 4.59 -15.35
CA ASN A 133 32.93 5.11 -16.67
C ASN A 133 31.72 5.77 -17.37
N ALA A 134 30.57 5.85 -16.70
CA ALA A 134 29.38 6.43 -17.26
C ALA A 134 29.52 7.96 -17.48
N ILE A 135 29.12 8.44 -18.65
CA ILE A 135 29.01 9.88 -18.93
C ILE A 135 27.79 10.46 -18.22
N SER A 136 26.72 9.68 -18.18
CA SER A 136 25.49 10.06 -17.50
C SER A 136 24.86 8.86 -16.81
N LEU A 137 24.38 9.08 -15.60
CA LEU A 137 23.70 8.09 -14.79
C LEU A 137 22.34 8.66 -14.40
N TYR A 138 21.27 7.95 -14.71
CA TYR A 138 19.94 8.28 -14.22
C TYR A 138 19.18 7.05 -13.75
N LEU A 139 18.34 7.26 -12.77
CA LEU A 139 17.47 6.23 -12.23
C LEU A 139 16.15 6.23 -12.99
N LYS A 140 15.82 5.12 -13.63
CA LYS A 140 14.51 4.90 -14.22
C LYS A 140 13.68 4.06 -13.26
N SER A 141 12.67 4.66 -12.63
CA SER A 141 11.71 3.95 -11.81
C SER A 141 10.56 3.45 -12.71
N LYS A 142 10.35 2.14 -12.71
CA LYS A 142 9.18 1.52 -13.34
C LYS A 142 8.26 1.02 -12.23
N GLY A 143 7.05 1.51 -12.22
CA GLY A 143 6.01 1.09 -11.26
C GLY A 143 5.73 2.12 -10.19
N GLY A 144 4.57 2.03 -9.64
CA GLY A 144 4.14 2.77 -8.46
C GLY A 144 3.36 4.05 -8.71
N PHE A 145 3.70 4.91 -9.66
CA PHE A 145 2.95 6.16 -9.83
C PHE A 145 2.16 6.25 -11.14
N PHE A 146 2.56 5.51 -12.13
CA PHE A 146 1.75 5.43 -13.34
C PHE A 146 0.99 4.11 -13.31
N PRO A 147 -0.33 4.16 -13.12
CA PRO A 147 -1.15 2.98 -13.34
C PRO A 147 -0.82 2.48 -14.75
N SER A 148 -0.60 1.18 -14.88
CA SER A 148 -0.44 0.60 -16.22
C SER A 148 -1.60 1.12 -17.07
N VAL A 149 -1.34 1.53 -18.28
CA VAL A 149 -2.31 2.13 -19.23
C VAL A 149 -3.59 1.30 -19.37
N THR A 150 -3.56 0.05 -18.93
CA THR A 150 -4.67 -0.90 -19.01
C THR A 150 -5.59 -0.93 -17.79
N ASN A 151 -5.23 -0.27 -16.65
CA ASN A 151 -6.09 -0.33 -15.46
C ASN A 151 -5.84 0.86 -14.54
N LEU A 152 -6.38 2.01 -14.91
CA LEU A 152 -6.20 3.32 -14.25
C LEU A 152 -6.72 3.39 -12.80
N ASN A 153 -7.53 2.42 -12.35
CA ASN A 153 -8.27 2.51 -11.09
C ASN A 153 -8.00 1.39 -10.09
N THR A 154 -7.07 0.47 -10.35
CA THR A 154 -6.75 -0.59 -9.39
C THR A 154 -5.69 -0.13 -8.39
N PRO A 155 -5.94 -0.24 -7.08
CA PRO A 155 -4.93 0.02 -6.07
C PRO A 155 -3.74 -0.94 -6.23
N ASP A 156 -2.56 -0.50 -5.82
CA ASP A 156 -1.35 -1.34 -5.87
C ASP A 156 -1.49 -2.60 -5.00
N VAL A 157 -2.26 -2.51 -3.91
CA VAL A 157 -2.62 -3.63 -3.03
C VAL A 157 -4.13 -3.79 -3.00
N GLY A 158 -4.61 -4.94 -3.44
CA GLY A 158 -6.01 -5.36 -3.25
C GLY A 158 -6.14 -6.24 -2.00
N TYR A 159 -7.21 -6.07 -1.23
CA TYR A 159 -7.52 -6.89 -0.06
C TYR A 159 -8.69 -7.81 -0.37
N SER A 160 -8.48 -9.13 -0.24
CA SER A 160 -9.55 -10.13 -0.45
C SER A 160 -10.48 -10.26 0.76
N CYS A 161 -10.06 -9.82 1.92
CA CYS A 161 -10.87 -9.83 3.14
C CYS A 161 -10.59 -8.59 3.99
N VAL A 162 -11.66 -7.93 4.42
CA VAL A 162 -11.61 -6.82 5.38
C VAL A 162 -12.67 -7.06 6.46
N ILE A 163 -12.25 -7.01 7.71
CA ILE A 163 -13.15 -7.11 8.86
C ILE A 163 -13.32 -5.71 9.45
N GLU A 164 -14.57 -5.25 9.57
CA GLU A 164 -14.96 -4.02 10.26
C GLU A 164 -15.60 -4.41 11.59
N GLU A 165 -14.98 -4.01 12.71
CA GLU A 165 -15.48 -4.24 14.05
C GLU A 165 -15.93 -2.91 14.68
N ALA A 166 -17.13 -2.90 15.23
CA ALA A 166 -17.70 -1.74 15.90
C ALA A 166 -17.42 -1.80 17.40
N PHE A 167 -17.14 -0.65 18.00
CA PHE A 167 -16.88 -0.47 19.43
C PHE A 167 -17.78 0.62 19.99
N ASP A 168 -18.25 0.44 21.21
CA ASP A 168 -18.97 1.46 21.95
C ASP A 168 -17.99 2.49 22.59
N LYS A 169 -18.56 3.42 23.36
CA LYS A 169 -17.81 4.46 24.08
C LYS A 169 -16.79 3.90 25.09
N ASP A 170 -17.03 2.73 25.65
CA ASP A 170 -16.19 2.08 26.62
C ASP A 170 -15.16 1.11 25.94
N ASN A 171 -15.02 1.22 24.63
CA ASN A 171 -14.16 0.38 23.78
C ASN A 171 -14.49 -1.12 23.87
N LYS A 172 -15.78 -1.45 24.08
CA LYS A 172 -16.28 -2.82 24.07
C LYS A 172 -16.82 -3.14 22.68
N SER A 173 -16.45 -4.31 22.15
CA SER A 173 -16.91 -4.79 20.86
C SER A 173 -18.42 -4.95 20.81
N GLN A 174 -19.06 -4.40 19.79
CA GLN A 174 -20.48 -4.49 19.49
C GLN A 174 -20.78 -5.48 18.35
N GLY A 175 -19.76 -6.16 17.87
CA GLY A 175 -19.85 -7.07 16.75
C GLY A 175 -19.01 -6.63 15.56
N TYR A 176 -18.96 -7.47 14.53
CA TYR A 176 -18.14 -7.21 13.35
C TYR A 176 -18.82 -7.70 12.07
N ILE A 177 -18.38 -7.14 10.96
CA ILE A 177 -18.80 -7.52 9.61
C ILE A 177 -17.56 -7.98 8.87
N VAL A 178 -17.61 -9.14 8.23
CA VAL A 178 -16.57 -9.63 7.34
C VAL A 178 -17.00 -9.33 5.91
N ARG A 179 -16.13 -8.65 5.15
CA ARG A 179 -16.34 -8.37 3.74
C ARG A 179 -15.28 -9.10 2.92
N HIS A 180 -15.74 -9.87 1.97
CA HIS A 180 -14.89 -10.50 0.97
C HIS A 180 -14.98 -9.71 -0.33
N TYR A 181 -13.83 -9.48 -0.93
CA TYR A 181 -13.69 -8.75 -2.19
C TYR A 181 -12.97 -9.62 -3.19
N SER A 182 -13.36 -9.46 -4.45
CA SER A 182 -12.61 -10.04 -5.56
C SER A 182 -11.21 -9.47 -5.65
N ASN A 183 -10.26 -10.33 -5.98
CA ASN A 183 -8.85 -9.99 -6.06
C ASN A 183 -8.16 -10.94 -7.05
N TYR A 184 -6.84 -10.79 -7.22
CA TYR A 184 -6.06 -11.79 -7.92
C TYR A 184 -6.18 -13.14 -7.24
N ASN A 185 -6.44 -14.18 -8.02
CA ASN A 185 -6.59 -15.54 -7.53
C ASN A 185 -5.83 -16.50 -8.47
N GLU A 186 -5.57 -17.71 -7.99
CA GLU A 186 -4.97 -18.77 -8.81
C GLU A 186 -6.06 -19.75 -9.26
N ASP A 187 -6.07 -20.08 -10.55
CA ASP A 187 -6.90 -21.16 -11.06
C ASP A 187 -6.32 -22.52 -10.66
N ILE A 188 -7.02 -23.61 -11.05
CA ILE A 188 -6.60 -24.99 -10.77
C ILE A 188 -5.26 -25.38 -11.43
N TYR A 189 -4.78 -24.56 -12.38
CA TYR A 189 -3.50 -24.74 -13.07
C TYR A 189 -2.39 -23.84 -12.52
N GLY A 190 -2.68 -23.06 -11.46
CA GLY A 190 -1.73 -22.12 -10.86
C GLY A 190 -1.58 -20.81 -11.61
N ASN A 191 -2.43 -20.52 -12.59
CA ASN A 191 -2.40 -19.25 -13.28
C ASN A 191 -3.09 -18.17 -12.43
N THR A 192 -2.49 -16.99 -12.34
CA THR A 192 -3.08 -15.86 -11.67
C THR A 192 -4.06 -15.15 -12.59
N HIS A 193 -5.26 -14.92 -12.12
CA HIS A 193 -6.28 -14.13 -12.81
C HIS A 193 -6.96 -13.19 -11.82
N TYR A 194 -7.61 -12.17 -12.35
CA TYR A 194 -8.49 -11.32 -11.57
C TYR A 194 -9.83 -12.02 -11.42
N ASP A 195 -10.40 -12.03 -10.23
CA ASP A 195 -11.70 -12.65 -9.98
C ASP A 195 -12.79 -11.83 -10.69
N GLU A 196 -13.38 -12.38 -11.74
CA GLU A 196 -14.39 -11.71 -12.56
C GLU A 196 -15.73 -11.52 -11.84
N LEU A 197 -15.97 -12.23 -10.72
CA LEU A 197 -17.22 -12.13 -9.96
C LEU A 197 -17.43 -10.76 -9.29
N ALA A 198 -16.46 -9.84 -9.35
CA ALA A 198 -16.53 -8.51 -8.80
C ALA A 198 -17.43 -7.54 -9.57
N PHE A 199 -17.99 -7.92 -10.71
CA PHE A 199 -18.70 -7.01 -11.61
C PHE A 199 -20.20 -7.27 -11.71
N TYR A 200 -20.80 -7.95 -10.75
CA TYR A 200 -22.26 -8.14 -10.68
C TYR A 200 -22.88 -7.50 -9.45
#